data_e7d8808d8a5468bdf5a91243daba7b40
#
_entry.id   e7d8808d8a5468bdf5a91243daba7b40
#
_cell.length_a   1.000
_cell.length_b   1.000
_cell.length_c   1.000
_cell.angle_alpha   90.00
_cell.angle_beta   90.00
_cell.angle_gamma   90.00
#
_symmetry.space_group_name_H-M   'P 1'
#
loop_
_entity.id
_entity.type
_entity.pdbx_description
1 polymer ?
#
loop_
_entity_poly.entity_id
_entity_poly.type
_entity_poly.pdbx_seq_one_letter_code
_entity_poly.pdbx_strand_id
1 'polypeptide(L)'
;MTDSLSRRHFLHAAGAGAAAVWIPKPVKGYTSVELSQQASGGRLAAGISKWDLDTPCLCVDLDRLENNLDRMQTTVARNGIASRPHAKTHKCPAIARLQIETGSVGICTAKISEAEVMFEHGIEQILMTTVNVTPPKIRRAMQLRKWCAGFIQAVDTPGNAHELSAAATEAGVTADIVVDIDPGGHRTGITAGQPALELAQLVDTLPGLRLRGTLCYDGGAQHVTGFSTRRQRALERLQAAVETKEKMERSGL
;
A
#
# COMPACT_ATOMS: atom_id res chain seq x y z
N MET A 1 -15.73 -45.16 -25.74
CA MET A 1 -17.20 -44.96 -25.62
C MET A 1 -17.48 -44.63 -24.16
N THR A 2 -17.55 -43.37 -23.83
CA THR A 2 -17.86 -42.88 -22.48
C THR A 2 -19.32 -42.43 -22.49
N ASP A 3 -20.17 -43.23 -21.87
CA ASP A 3 -21.59 -42.89 -21.67
C ASP A 3 -21.71 -41.67 -20.76
N SER A 4 -22.14 -40.57 -21.30
CA SER A 4 -22.53 -39.38 -20.52
C SER A 4 -23.91 -39.63 -19.91
N LEU A 5 -23.98 -39.87 -18.63
CA LEU A 5 -25.21 -39.91 -17.87
C LEU A 5 -25.96 -38.58 -18.00
N SER A 6 -27.10 -38.58 -18.67
CA SER A 6 -27.94 -37.43 -18.83
C SER A 6 -28.59 -37.02 -17.50
N ARG A 7 -28.85 -35.72 -17.30
CA ARG A 7 -29.52 -35.16 -16.10
C ARG A 7 -30.86 -35.84 -15.74
N ARG A 8 -31.51 -36.48 -16.70
CA ARG A 8 -32.73 -37.25 -16.48
C ARG A 8 -32.48 -38.56 -15.75
N HIS A 9 -31.36 -39.27 -16.00
CA HIS A 9 -31.03 -40.51 -15.32
C HIS A 9 -30.63 -40.28 -13.85
N PHE A 10 -30.09 -39.10 -13.52
CA PHE A 10 -29.81 -38.74 -12.13
C PHE A 10 -31.06 -38.58 -11.28
N LEU A 11 -32.12 -38.05 -11.88
CA LEU A 11 -33.40 -37.83 -11.15
C LEU A 11 -34.22 -39.13 -10.96
N HIS A 12 -34.03 -40.14 -11.78
CA HIS A 12 -34.72 -41.44 -11.63
C HIS A 12 -34.02 -42.41 -10.69
N ALA A 13 -32.73 -42.26 -10.45
CA ALA A 13 -31.99 -43.07 -9.49
C ALA A 13 -32.21 -42.64 -8.02
N ALA A 14 -32.83 -41.49 -7.78
CA ALA A 14 -33.10 -40.95 -6.44
C ALA A 14 -34.45 -41.44 -5.85
N GLY A 15 -35.14 -42.37 -6.51
CA GLY A 15 -36.54 -42.74 -6.18
C GLY A 15 -36.77 -43.97 -5.30
N ALA A 16 -35.77 -44.62 -4.74
CA ALA A 16 -35.93 -45.84 -3.92
C ALA A 16 -34.90 -46.00 -2.80
N GLY A 17 -34.59 -44.95 -2.09
CA GLY A 17 -33.86 -45.02 -0.83
C GLY A 17 -34.52 -44.00 0.12
N ALA A 18 -34.69 -44.36 1.40
CA ALA A 18 -35.24 -43.52 2.42
C ALA A 18 -34.71 -42.09 2.23
N ALA A 19 -35.61 -41.16 1.92
CA ALA A 19 -35.30 -39.75 1.81
C ALA A 19 -34.76 -39.29 3.16
N ALA A 20 -33.42 -39.34 3.31
CA ALA A 20 -32.77 -38.52 4.32
C ALA A 20 -33.13 -37.08 3.93
N VAL A 21 -34.14 -36.53 4.60
CA VAL A 21 -34.47 -35.13 4.51
C VAL A 21 -33.22 -34.40 4.98
N TRP A 22 -32.42 -33.96 4.03
CA TRP A 22 -31.30 -33.09 4.33
C TRP A 22 -31.92 -31.76 4.78
N ILE A 23 -32.13 -31.63 6.08
CA ILE A 23 -32.47 -30.36 6.71
C ILE A 23 -31.16 -29.58 6.69
N PRO A 24 -31.01 -28.55 5.83
CA PRO A 24 -29.83 -27.71 5.91
C PRO A 24 -29.77 -27.17 7.32
N LYS A 25 -28.65 -27.37 8.01
CA LYS A 25 -28.41 -26.68 9.28
C LYS A 25 -28.65 -25.19 9.00
N PRO A 26 -29.42 -24.49 9.86
CA PRO A 26 -29.63 -23.07 9.68
C PRO A 26 -28.26 -22.39 9.64
N VAL A 27 -27.92 -21.82 8.50
CA VAL A 27 -26.70 -21.03 8.34
C VAL A 27 -26.97 -19.72 9.08
N LYS A 28 -26.16 -19.43 10.06
CA LYS A 28 -26.25 -18.21 10.84
C LYS A 28 -25.57 -17.11 10.04
N GLY A 29 -26.35 -16.30 9.29
CA GLY A 29 -25.82 -15.09 8.66
C GLY A 29 -25.52 -14.03 9.72
N TYR A 30 -24.38 -13.36 9.60
CA TYR A 30 -23.96 -12.27 10.48
C TYR A 30 -24.01 -10.94 9.74
N THR A 31 -24.63 -9.95 10.36
CA THR A 31 -24.52 -8.56 9.91
C THR A 31 -23.12 -8.00 10.21
N SER A 32 -22.76 -6.91 9.53
CA SER A 32 -21.49 -6.22 9.79
C SER A 32 -21.34 -5.77 11.25
N VAL A 33 -22.45 -5.41 11.92
CA VAL A 33 -22.44 -5.03 13.34
C VAL A 33 -22.13 -6.22 14.23
N GLU A 34 -22.79 -7.36 14.00
CA GLU A 34 -22.55 -8.59 14.76
C GLU A 34 -21.12 -9.10 14.55
N LEU A 35 -20.59 -9.04 13.32
CA LEU A 35 -19.19 -9.37 13.03
C LEU A 35 -18.23 -8.46 13.77
N SER A 36 -18.49 -7.16 13.80
CA SER A 36 -17.66 -6.20 14.54
C SER A 36 -17.64 -6.48 16.03
N GLN A 37 -18.77 -6.90 16.60
CA GLN A 37 -18.87 -7.28 18.03
C GLN A 37 -18.16 -8.60 18.34
N GLN A 38 -18.09 -9.51 17.37
CA GLN A 38 -17.42 -10.81 17.53
C GLN A 38 -15.96 -10.81 17.06
N ALA A 39 -15.51 -9.72 16.44
CA ALA A 39 -14.12 -9.56 16.04
C ALA A 39 -13.31 -8.97 17.19
N SER A 40 -12.32 -9.69 17.68
CA SER A 40 -11.32 -9.18 18.61
C SER A 40 -9.99 -9.05 17.89
N GLY A 41 -9.42 -7.83 17.83
CA GLY A 41 -8.15 -7.59 17.16
C GLY A 41 -8.15 -7.93 15.66
N GLY A 42 -9.31 -7.84 15.00
CA GLY A 42 -9.45 -8.16 13.57
C GLY A 42 -9.62 -9.65 13.26
N ARG A 43 -9.70 -10.51 14.28
CA ARG A 43 -9.97 -11.96 14.13
C ARG A 43 -11.40 -12.26 14.51
N LEU A 44 -12.09 -13.07 13.70
CA LEU A 44 -13.42 -13.56 14.05
C LEU A 44 -13.34 -14.57 15.19
N ALA A 45 -14.41 -14.61 16.02
CA ALA A 45 -14.50 -15.59 17.09
C ALA A 45 -14.46 -17.03 16.54
N ALA A 46 -13.97 -17.95 17.35
CA ALA A 46 -13.92 -19.38 17.00
C ALA A 46 -15.33 -19.90 16.69
N GLY A 47 -15.45 -20.69 15.62
CA GLY A 47 -16.71 -21.30 15.18
C GLY A 47 -17.47 -20.51 14.14
N ILE A 48 -17.04 -19.31 13.76
CA ILE A 48 -17.58 -18.58 12.61
C ILE A 48 -16.88 -19.06 11.35
N SER A 49 -17.64 -19.63 10.42
CA SER A 49 -17.17 -20.04 9.10
C SER A 49 -17.29 -18.88 8.10
N LYS A 50 -16.42 -18.86 7.08
CA LYS A 50 -16.60 -17.95 5.93
C LYS A 50 -17.97 -18.09 5.24
N TRP A 51 -18.62 -19.22 5.41
CA TRP A 51 -19.96 -19.49 4.86
C TRP A 51 -21.08 -18.86 5.68
N ASP A 52 -20.79 -18.39 6.89
CA ASP A 52 -21.73 -17.67 7.75
C ASP A 52 -21.71 -16.15 7.49
N LEU A 53 -20.77 -15.69 6.63
CA LEU A 53 -20.61 -14.27 6.33
C LEU A 53 -21.54 -13.83 5.20
N ASP A 54 -22.07 -12.61 5.34
CA ASP A 54 -22.82 -11.96 4.25
C ASP A 54 -21.90 -11.65 3.07
N THR A 55 -22.43 -11.76 1.85
CA THR A 55 -21.66 -11.57 0.61
C THR A 55 -22.14 -10.34 -0.18
N PRO A 56 -21.21 -9.61 -0.84
CA PRO A 56 -19.78 -9.90 -0.98
C PRO A 56 -18.96 -9.49 0.24
N CYS A 57 -18.02 -10.35 0.69
CA CYS A 57 -17.04 -10.02 1.72
C CYS A 57 -15.63 -10.44 1.32
N LEU A 58 -14.62 -9.71 1.84
CA LEU A 58 -13.22 -10.03 1.65
C LEU A 58 -12.70 -10.79 2.87
N CYS A 59 -12.19 -11.99 2.64
CA CYS A 59 -11.57 -12.81 3.67
C CYS A 59 -10.06 -12.88 3.46
N VAL A 60 -9.31 -12.76 4.55
CA VAL A 60 -7.85 -12.92 4.56
C VAL A 60 -7.51 -14.22 5.27
N ASP A 61 -6.71 -15.05 4.60
CA ASP A 61 -6.08 -16.24 5.19
C ASP A 61 -4.91 -15.76 6.05
N LEU A 62 -5.06 -15.83 7.37
CA LEU A 62 -4.08 -15.29 8.31
C LEU A 62 -2.77 -16.07 8.28
N ASP A 63 -2.78 -17.39 8.15
CA ASP A 63 -1.56 -18.21 8.13
C ASP A 63 -0.70 -17.83 6.91
N ARG A 64 -1.34 -17.61 5.77
CA ARG A 64 -0.67 -17.15 4.55
C ARG A 64 -0.16 -15.72 4.65
N LEU A 65 -0.95 -14.85 5.27
CA LEU A 65 -0.54 -13.45 5.49
C LEU A 65 0.70 -13.40 6.39
N GLU A 66 0.66 -14.05 7.55
CA GLU A 66 1.75 -14.10 8.52
C GLU A 66 3.03 -14.67 7.87
N ASN A 67 2.92 -15.82 7.18
CA ASN A 67 4.06 -16.39 6.44
C ASN A 67 4.63 -15.43 5.37
N ASN A 68 3.78 -14.69 4.65
CA ASN A 68 4.24 -13.73 3.65
C ASN A 68 4.95 -12.53 4.30
N LEU A 69 4.47 -12.05 5.44
CA LEU A 69 5.09 -10.97 6.20
C LEU A 69 6.48 -11.40 6.71
N ASP A 70 6.58 -12.56 7.34
CA ASP A 70 7.85 -13.10 7.85
C ASP A 70 8.88 -13.31 6.74
N ARG A 71 8.46 -13.88 5.61
CA ARG A 71 9.34 -14.07 4.45
C ARG A 71 9.85 -12.76 3.89
N MET A 72 8.97 -11.76 3.77
CA MET A 72 9.37 -10.43 3.29
C MET A 72 10.35 -9.79 4.24
N GLN A 73 10.06 -9.73 5.54
CA GLN A 73 10.92 -9.09 6.54
C GLN A 73 12.27 -9.80 6.65
N THR A 74 12.29 -11.12 6.66
CA THR A 74 13.52 -11.90 6.63
C THR A 74 14.37 -11.57 5.38
N THR A 75 13.71 -11.44 4.22
CA THR A 75 14.40 -11.14 2.95
C THR A 75 15.01 -9.74 2.97
N VAL A 76 14.26 -8.71 3.37
CA VAL A 76 14.79 -7.33 3.39
C VAL A 76 15.88 -7.15 4.44
N ALA A 77 15.72 -7.75 5.62
CA ALA A 77 16.73 -7.71 6.68
C ALA A 77 18.07 -8.34 6.26
N ARG A 78 18.00 -9.51 5.59
CA ARG A 78 19.23 -10.17 5.06
C ARG A 78 19.96 -9.33 4.02
N ASN A 79 19.27 -8.41 3.35
CA ASN A 79 19.86 -7.52 2.36
C ASN A 79 20.19 -6.12 2.93
N GLY A 80 20.08 -5.91 4.23
CA GLY A 80 20.39 -4.63 4.87
C GLY A 80 19.47 -3.48 4.47
N ILE A 81 18.22 -3.78 4.03
CA ILE A 81 17.23 -2.80 3.63
C ILE A 81 15.97 -2.93 4.51
N ALA A 82 15.16 -1.89 4.52
CA ALA A 82 13.88 -1.87 5.23
C ALA A 82 12.70 -1.97 4.25
N SER A 83 11.58 -2.51 4.70
CA SER A 83 10.32 -2.50 3.96
C SER A 83 9.41 -1.37 4.38
N ARG A 84 8.68 -0.81 3.41
CA ARG A 84 7.56 0.13 3.62
C ARG A 84 6.43 -0.27 2.67
N PRO A 85 5.57 -1.24 3.06
CA PRO A 85 4.55 -1.79 2.17
C PRO A 85 3.46 -0.78 1.83
N HIS A 86 2.86 -0.95 0.65
CA HIS A 86 1.84 -0.03 0.14
C HIS A 86 0.43 -0.47 0.52
N ALA A 87 -0.22 0.26 1.42
CA ALA A 87 -1.56 -0.03 1.95
C ALA A 87 -2.70 0.12 0.91
N LYS A 88 -2.46 0.76 -0.25
CA LYS A 88 -3.49 0.88 -1.32
C LYS A 88 -4.06 -0.46 -1.78
N THR A 89 -3.32 -1.54 -1.60
CA THR A 89 -3.71 -2.90 -2.02
C THR A 89 -4.82 -3.46 -1.13
N HIS A 90 -4.69 -3.32 0.18
CA HIS A 90 -5.62 -3.88 1.15
C HIS A 90 -6.51 -2.84 1.83
N LYS A 91 -6.07 -1.58 1.96
CA LYS A 91 -6.78 -0.46 2.60
C LYS A 91 -7.30 -0.79 4.01
N CYS A 92 -6.60 -1.68 4.71
CA CYS A 92 -6.99 -2.21 6.01
C CYS A 92 -5.95 -1.82 7.08
N PRO A 93 -6.30 -0.98 8.06
CA PRO A 93 -5.39 -0.58 9.13
C PRO A 93 -4.88 -1.76 9.97
N ALA A 94 -5.70 -2.81 10.18
CA ALA A 94 -5.27 -4.00 10.91
C ALA A 94 -4.12 -4.73 10.20
N ILE A 95 -4.19 -4.90 8.86
CA ILE A 95 -3.09 -5.48 8.07
C ILE A 95 -1.86 -4.57 8.10
N ALA A 96 -2.05 -3.25 7.97
CA ALA A 96 -0.94 -2.30 8.04
C ALA A 96 -0.22 -2.35 9.40
N ARG A 97 -0.95 -2.55 10.49
CA ARG A 97 -0.39 -2.73 11.83
C ARG A 97 0.43 -4.01 11.93
N LEU A 98 -0.09 -5.14 11.45
CA LEU A 98 0.68 -6.40 11.39
C LEU A 98 1.98 -6.25 10.58
N GLN A 99 1.95 -5.50 9.47
CA GLN A 99 3.15 -5.22 8.68
C GLN A 99 4.20 -4.45 9.49
N ILE A 100 3.78 -3.48 10.30
CA ILE A 100 4.68 -2.69 11.17
C ILE A 100 5.20 -3.55 12.32
N GLU A 101 4.33 -4.31 12.99
CA GLU A 101 4.68 -5.21 14.08
C GLU A 101 5.70 -6.28 13.64
N THR A 102 5.63 -6.72 12.38
CA THR A 102 6.59 -7.66 11.79
C THR A 102 7.93 -7.00 11.40
N GLY A 103 8.04 -5.67 11.44
CA GLY A 103 9.32 -4.95 11.25
C GLY A 103 9.35 -3.97 10.08
N SER A 104 8.21 -3.66 9.43
CA SER A 104 8.18 -2.58 8.44
C SER A 104 8.38 -1.22 9.10
N VAL A 105 9.16 -0.33 8.48
CA VAL A 105 9.46 1.01 9.01
C VAL A 105 8.31 2.01 8.84
N GLY A 106 7.17 1.57 8.43
CA GLY A 106 5.96 2.33 8.17
C GLY A 106 5.21 1.78 6.97
N ILE A 107 4.27 2.54 6.44
CA ILE A 107 3.46 2.17 5.27
C ILE A 107 3.51 3.24 4.20
N CYS A 108 3.17 2.86 2.96
CA CYS A 108 2.89 3.79 1.87
C CYS A 108 1.38 3.90 1.62
N THR A 109 0.93 5.10 1.24
CA THR A 109 -0.44 5.39 0.79
C THR A 109 -0.43 6.08 -0.56
N ALA A 110 -1.53 5.95 -1.33
CA ALA A 110 -1.68 6.61 -2.63
C ALA A 110 -2.53 7.88 -2.57
N LYS A 111 -3.33 8.06 -1.52
CA LYS A 111 -4.24 9.20 -1.38
C LYS A 111 -4.16 9.77 0.02
N ILE A 112 -4.38 11.09 0.11
CA ILE A 112 -4.43 11.74 1.43
C ILE A 112 -5.53 11.13 2.32
N SER A 113 -6.67 10.76 1.77
CA SER A 113 -7.74 10.09 2.54
C SER A 113 -7.35 8.71 3.06
N GLU A 114 -6.48 7.97 2.35
CA GLU A 114 -5.92 6.72 2.86
C GLU A 114 -4.96 7.00 4.04
N ALA A 115 -4.13 8.03 3.91
CA ALA A 115 -3.19 8.42 4.97
C ALA A 115 -3.92 8.87 6.25
N GLU A 116 -4.98 9.66 6.11
CA GLU A 116 -5.82 10.09 7.23
C GLU A 116 -6.44 8.89 7.98
N VAL A 117 -7.06 7.95 7.25
CA VAL A 117 -7.62 6.74 7.86
C VAL A 117 -6.56 5.91 8.58
N MET A 118 -5.37 5.75 8.00
CA MET A 118 -4.28 5.02 8.64
C MET A 118 -3.82 5.73 9.92
N PHE A 119 -3.70 7.06 9.90
CA PHE A 119 -3.35 7.86 11.08
C PHE A 119 -4.42 7.77 12.18
N GLU A 120 -5.70 7.87 11.85
CA GLU A 120 -6.82 7.71 12.79
C GLU A 120 -6.80 6.35 13.51
N HIS A 121 -6.18 5.34 12.89
CA HIS A 121 -5.99 4.01 13.47
C HIS A 121 -4.61 3.81 14.11
N GLY A 122 -3.89 4.89 14.42
CA GLY A 122 -2.64 4.86 15.17
C GLY A 122 -1.39 4.52 14.36
N ILE A 123 -1.43 4.65 13.04
CA ILE A 123 -0.25 4.46 12.18
C ILE A 123 0.35 5.82 11.86
N GLU A 124 1.55 6.09 12.37
CA GLU A 124 2.19 7.41 12.27
C GLU A 124 3.29 7.49 11.22
N GLN A 125 3.87 6.36 10.80
CA GLN A 125 4.96 6.35 9.82
C GLN A 125 4.40 6.14 8.41
N ILE A 126 3.97 7.22 7.76
CA ILE A 126 3.22 7.20 6.50
C ILE A 126 4.00 7.94 5.40
N LEU A 127 4.28 7.27 4.29
CA LEU A 127 4.76 7.89 3.06
C LEU A 127 3.63 7.91 2.02
N MET A 128 3.16 9.09 1.66
CA MET A 128 2.24 9.24 0.55
C MET A 128 3.03 9.36 -0.76
N THR A 129 2.87 8.34 -1.62
CA THR A 129 3.66 8.17 -2.85
C THR A 129 3.11 8.90 -4.07
N THR A 130 1.95 9.54 -3.93
CA THR A 130 1.32 10.30 -5.02
C THR A 130 1.33 11.78 -4.67
N VAL A 131 1.59 12.61 -5.67
CA VAL A 131 1.66 14.07 -5.52
C VAL A 131 0.28 14.67 -5.24
N ASN A 132 0.19 15.58 -4.28
CA ASN A 132 -1.00 16.38 -4.03
C ASN A 132 -0.94 17.68 -4.85
N VAL A 133 -1.79 17.81 -5.88
CA VAL A 133 -1.76 18.95 -6.80
C VAL A 133 -2.94 19.90 -6.68
N THR A 134 -3.91 19.62 -5.81
CA THR A 134 -5.06 20.52 -5.63
C THR A 134 -5.02 21.20 -4.28
N PRO A 135 -5.38 22.50 -4.18
CA PRO A 135 -5.36 23.22 -2.92
C PRO A 135 -6.07 22.50 -1.75
N PRO A 136 -7.25 21.89 -1.93
CA PRO A 136 -7.88 21.13 -0.84
C PRO A 136 -7.05 19.95 -0.34
N LYS A 137 -6.37 19.21 -1.24
CA LYS A 137 -5.53 18.06 -0.85
C LYS A 137 -4.24 18.52 -0.20
N ILE A 138 -3.64 19.60 -0.68
CA ILE A 138 -2.44 20.21 -0.09
C ILE A 138 -2.74 20.67 1.34
N ARG A 139 -3.85 21.39 1.56
CA ARG A 139 -4.27 21.80 2.92
C ARG A 139 -4.48 20.61 3.85
N ARG A 140 -5.14 19.54 3.38
CA ARG A 140 -5.32 18.30 4.17
C ARG A 140 -3.99 17.64 4.50
N ALA A 141 -3.04 17.63 3.56
CA ALA A 141 -1.71 17.09 3.80
C ALA A 141 -0.95 17.88 4.89
N MET A 142 -1.03 19.21 4.86
CA MET A 142 -0.44 20.06 5.93
C MET A 142 -1.16 19.87 7.27
N GLN A 143 -2.47 19.71 7.27
CA GLN A 143 -3.23 19.39 8.46
C GLN A 143 -2.84 18.03 9.05
N LEU A 144 -2.72 17.00 8.21
CA LEU A 144 -2.23 15.69 8.64
C LEU A 144 -0.80 15.80 9.19
N ARG A 145 0.09 16.52 8.50
CA ARG A 145 1.47 16.73 8.97
C ARG A 145 1.55 17.37 10.34
N LYS A 146 0.62 18.25 10.68
CA LYS A 146 0.56 18.91 11.99
C LYS A 146 0.38 17.93 13.14
N TRP A 147 -0.33 16.83 12.91
CA TRP A 147 -0.62 15.79 13.90
C TRP A 147 0.27 14.57 13.76
N CYS A 148 0.66 14.23 12.55
CA CYS A 148 1.44 13.05 12.20
C CYS A 148 2.87 13.46 11.83
N ALA A 149 3.76 13.46 12.83
CA ALA A 149 5.16 13.84 12.63
C ALA A 149 5.92 12.92 11.64
N GLY A 150 5.47 11.70 11.47
CA GLY A 150 6.03 10.73 10.53
C GLY A 150 5.43 10.77 9.12
N PHE A 151 4.56 11.75 8.82
CA PHE A 151 3.97 11.88 7.49
C PHE A 151 4.96 12.52 6.50
N ILE A 152 5.21 11.83 5.41
CA ILE A 152 6.09 12.22 4.31
C ILE A 152 5.27 12.20 3.02
N GLN A 153 5.50 13.13 2.09
CA GLN A 153 4.83 13.14 0.80
C GLN A 153 5.79 13.37 -0.36
N ALA A 154 5.38 12.96 -1.55
CA ALA A 154 6.14 13.10 -2.78
C ALA A 154 5.89 14.46 -3.45
N VAL A 155 6.90 14.92 -4.21
CA VAL A 155 6.84 16.05 -5.14
C VAL A 155 7.54 15.66 -6.45
N ASP A 156 7.06 16.14 -7.59
CA ASP A 156 7.63 15.83 -8.90
C ASP A 156 7.76 17.04 -9.84
N THR A 157 7.33 18.23 -9.39
CA THR A 157 7.47 19.47 -10.18
C THR A 157 7.84 20.67 -9.30
N PRO A 158 8.61 21.64 -9.83
CA PRO A 158 8.92 22.88 -9.10
C PRO A 158 7.68 23.67 -8.66
N GLY A 159 6.66 23.74 -9.52
CA GLY A 159 5.40 24.42 -9.19
C GLY A 159 4.73 23.83 -7.95
N ASN A 160 4.63 22.50 -7.89
CA ASN A 160 4.06 21.82 -6.71
C ASN A 160 4.93 21.99 -5.45
N ALA A 161 6.26 22.04 -5.58
CA ALA A 161 7.15 22.33 -4.45
C ALA A 161 6.85 23.72 -3.85
N HIS A 162 6.65 24.74 -4.68
CA HIS A 162 6.26 26.09 -4.22
C HIS A 162 4.88 26.10 -3.55
N GLU A 163 3.88 25.39 -4.13
CA GLU A 163 2.56 25.28 -3.51
C GLU A 163 2.60 24.58 -2.14
N LEU A 164 3.39 23.53 -2.02
CA LEU A 164 3.58 22.82 -0.74
C LEU A 164 4.31 23.70 0.29
N SER A 165 5.33 24.45 -0.12
CA SER A 165 6.07 25.40 0.73
C SER A 165 5.15 26.50 1.26
N ALA A 166 4.37 27.12 0.39
CA ALA A 166 3.40 28.15 0.80
C ALA A 166 2.39 27.61 1.82
N ALA A 167 1.81 26.45 1.54
CA ALA A 167 0.84 25.83 2.43
C ALA A 167 1.44 25.35 3.76
N ALA A 168 2.67 24.85 3.76
CA ALA A 168 3.39 24.44 4.97
C ALA A 168 3.69 25.66 5.86
N THR A 169 4.13 26.76 5.25
CA THR A 169 4.40 28.03 5.93
C THR A 169 3.11 28.61 6.54
N GLU A 170 2.02 28.64 5.77
CA GLU A 170 0.70 29.09 6.25
C GLU A 170 0.20 28.24 7.42
N ALA A 171 0.39 26.91 7.35
CA ALA A 171 -0.02 25.99 8.41
C ALA A 171 0.93 25.99 9.63
N GLY A 172 2.09 26.63 9.56
CA GLY A 172 3.11 26.66 10.60
C GLY A 172 3.76 25.29 10.84
N VAL A 173 3.96 24.50 9.78
CA VAL A 173 4.58 23.16 9.85
C VAL A 173 5.79 23.06 8.93
N THR A 174 6.67 22.08 9.22
CA THR A 174 7.70 21.65 8.28
C THR A 174 7.25 20.33 7.65
N ALA A 175 6.98 20.34 6.34
CA ALA A 175 6.58 19.17 5.59
C ALA A 175 7.81 18.35 5.16
N ASP A 176 7.78 17.04 5.42
CA ASP A 176 8.79 16.10 4.94
C ASP A 176 8.50 15.70 3.50
N ILE A 177 9.46 15.87 2.62
CA ILE A 177 9.31 15.74 1.16
C ILE A 177 10.31 14.71 0.61
N VAL A 178 9.85 13.86 -0.28
CA VAL A 178 10.70 13.06 -1.17
C VAL A 178 10.48 13.50 -2.62
N VAL A 179 11.56 13.56 -3.41
CA VAL A 179 11.48 13.83 -4.85
C VAL A 179 11.14 12.53 -5.57
N ASP A 180 10.01 12.49 -6.26
CA ASP A 180 9.61 11.35 -7.10
C ASP A 180 10.38 11.39 -8.42
N ILE A 181 11.08 10.30 -8.75
CA ILE A 181 11.91 10.15 -9.93
C ILE A 181 11.25 9.16 -10.89
N ASP A 182 11.03 9.57 -12.13
CA ASP A 182 10.54 8.69 -13.19
C ASP A 182 11.62 7.68 -13.61
N PRO A 183 11.41 6.37 -13.44
CA PRO A 183 12.32 5.34 -13.94
C PRO A 183 12.24 5.13 -15.46
N GLY A 184 11.65 6.06 -16.18
CA GLY A 184 11.35 5.94 -17.62
C GLY A 184 10.05 5.21 -17.93
N GLY A 185 9.14 5.18 -16.97
CA GLY A 185 7.78 4.67 -17.12
C GLY A 185 6.78 5.72 -17.60
N HIS A 186 7.16 7.00 -17.54
CA HIS A 186 6.37 8.17 -17.94
C HIS A 186 4.98 8.21 -17.31
N ARG A 187 4.91 7.83 -16.01
CA ARG A 187 3.67 7.84 -15.26
C ARG A 187 3.61 8.97 -14.24
N THR A 188 4.57 9.05 -13.35
CA THR A 188 4.78 10.07 -12.32
C THR A 188 6.27 10.27 -12.14
N GLY A 189 6.65 11.34 -11.49
CA GLY A 189 8.04 11.65 -11.21
C GLY A 189 8.67 12.58 -12.22
N ILE A 190 9.70 13.28 -11.77
CA ILE A 190 10.56 14.11 -12.61
C ILE A 190 11.63 13.24 -13.29
N THR A 191 12.12 13.68 -14.45
CA THR A 191 13.21 13.01 -15.14
C THR A 191 14.43 12.86 -14.24
N ALA A 192 15.01 11.67 -14.21
CA ALA A 192 16.23 11.36 -13.45
C ALA A 192 17.43 12.26 -13.87
N GLY A 193 18.42 12.35 -13.01
CA GLY A 193 19.64 13.12 -13.27
C GLY A 193 19.50 14.60 -12.90
N GLN A 194 19.86 15.50 -13.82
CA GLN A 194 19.93 16.93 -13.52
C GLN A 194 18.58 17.55 -13.13
N PRO A 195 17.44 17.26 -13.79
CA PRO A 195 16.15 17.82 -13.38
C PRO A 195 15.75 17.44 -11.96
N ALA A 196 15.99 16.19 -11.56
CA ALA A 196 15.68 15.72 -10.21
C ALA A 196 16.61 16.34 -9.15
N LEU A 197 17.88 16.55 -9.47
CA LEU A 197 18.82 17.28 -8.59
C LEU A 197 18.34 18.72 -8.38
N GLU A 198 17.98 19.43 -9.45
CA GLU A 198 17.50 20.81 -9.37
C GLU A 198 16.22 20.92 -8.53
N LEU A 199 15.30 19.97 -8.68
CA LEU A 199 14.10 19.92 -7.84
C LEU A 199 14.44 19.64 -6.37
N ALA A 200 15.39 18.75 -6.09
CA ALA A 200 15.83 18.47 -4.73
C ALA A 200 16.48 19.71 -4.07
N GLN A 201 17.34 20.42 -4.80
CA GLN A 201 17.94 21.69 -4.36
C GLN A 201 16.87 22.75 -4.09
N LEU A 202 15.88 22.87 -4.96
CA LEU A 202 14.74 23.75 -4.73
C LEU A 202 13.99 23.40 -3.45
N VAL A 203 13.66 22.13 -3.23
CA VAL A 203 12.96 21.67 -2.02
C VAL A 203 13.76 21.98 -0.77
N ASP A 204 15.09 21.80 -0.81
CA ASP A 204 15.98 22.04 0.33
C ASP A 204 16.06 23.54 0.71
N THR A 205 15.88 24.44 -0.26
CA THR A 205 15.91 25.90 -0.03
C THR A 205 14.56 26.50 0.33
N LEU A 206 13.45 25.81 0.01
CA LEU A 206 12.10 26.37 0.23
C LEU A 206 11.69 26.34 1.70
N PRO A 207 11.17 27.45 2.26
CA PRO A 207 10.72 27.51 3.64
C PRO A 207 9.56 26.54 3.90
N GLY A 208 9.53 25.95 5.10
CA GLY A 208 8.49 25.00 5.49
C GLY A 208 8.61 23.62 4.84
N LEU A 209 9.63 23.35 4.04
CA LEU A 209 9.94 22.02 3.50
C LEU A 209 11.22 21.44 4.12
N ARG A 210 11.32 20.12 4.15
CA ARG A 210 12.51 19.37 4.52
C ARG A 210 12.69 18.21 3.58
N LEU A 211 13.79 18.20 2.81
CA LEU A 211 14.13 17.09 1.93
C LEU A 211 14.45 15.84 2.78
N ARG A 212 13.87 14.71 2.42
CA ARG A 212 14.08 13.42 3.08
C ARG A 212 14.75 12.38 2.18
N GLY A 213 14.85 12.65 0.90
CA GLY A 213 15.42 11.76 -0.10
C GLY A 213 14.57 11.67 -1.36
N THR A 214 14.64 10.50 -1.99
CA THR A 214 13.98 10.25 -3.28
C THR A 214 12.99 9.10 -3.20
N LEU A 215 12.01 9.13 -4.09
CA LEU A 215 11.08 8.05 -4.38
C LEU A 215 11.29 7.62 -5.82
N CYS A 216 11.31 6.32 -6.10
CA CYS A 216 11.31 5.80 -7.47
C CYS A 216 10.56 4.48 -7.51
N TYR A 217 9.64 4.30 -8.46
CA TYR A 217 8.83 3.11 -8.56
C TYR A 217 8.65 2.64 -10.00
N ASP A 218 9.19 1.45 -10.34
CA ASP A 218 8.90 0.79 -11.61
C ASP A 218 7.68 -0.13 -11.52
N GLY A 219 6.49 0.42 -11.81
CA GLY A 219 5.25 -0.35 -11.87
C GLY A 219 5.18 -1.34 -13.04
N GLY A 220 6.04 -1.20 -14.04
CA GLY A 220 6.09 -2.10 -15.21
C GLY A 220 6.77 -3.43 -14.93
N ALA A 221 7.67 -3.50 -13.95
CA ALA A 221 8.43 -4.70 -13.65
C ALA A 221 7.54 -5.90 -13.26
N GLN A 222 6.41 -5.66 -12.59
CA GLN A 222 5.49 -6.73 -12.17
C GLN A 222 4.86 -7.51 -13.34
N HIS A 223 4.80 -6.93 -14.53
CA HIS A 223 4.23 -7.55 -15.73
C HIS A 223 5.27 -8.34 -16.55
N VAL A 224 6.54 -8.33 -16.14
CA VAL A 224 7.61 -9.07 -16.83
C VAL A 224 7.62 -10.52 -16.38
N THR A 225 7.42 -11.43 -17.31
CA THR A 225 7.46 -12.88 -17.05
C THR A 225 8.90 -13.36 -16.86
N GLY A 226 9.10 -14.24 -15.90
CA GLY A 226 10.41 -14.81 -15.57
C GLY A 226 11.21 -13.96 -14.58
N PHE A 227 11.83 -14.61 -13.60
CA PHE A 227 12.57 -13.93 -12.52
C PHE A 227 13.79 -13.17 -13.06
N SER A 228 14.63 -13.83 -13.87
CA SER A 228 15.89 -13.23 -14.37
C SER A 228 15.63 -12.01 -15.23
N THR A 229 14.67 -12.09 -16.16
CA THR A 229 14.30 -10.96 -17.05
C THR A 229 13.71 -9.80 -16.23
N ARG A 230 12.83 -10.12 -15.28
CA ARG A 230 12.25 -9.09 -14.39
C ARG A 230 13.32 -8.43 -13.54
N ARG A 231 14.25 -9.20 -12.97
CA ARG A 231 15.36 -8.67 -12.18
C ARG A 231 16.24 -7.75 -13.01
N GLN A 232 16.64 -8.17 -14.21
CA GLN A 232 17.45 -7.35 -15.11
C GLN A 232 16.75 -6.03 -15.41
N ARG A 233 15.49 -6.08 -15.83
CA ARG A 233 14.70 -4.87 -16.13
C ARG A 233 14.59 -3.94 -14.91
N ALA A 234 14.32 -4.49 -13.72
CA ALA A 234 14.22 -3.67 -12.52
C ALA A 234 15.55 -2.95 -12.21
N LEU A 235 16.68 -3.64 -12.34
CA LEU A 235 18.00 -3.03 -12.14
C LEU A 235 18.28 -1.92 -13.17
N GLU A 236 18.01 -2.15 -14.44
CA GLU A 236 18.19 -1.16 -15.51
C GLU A 236 17.33 0.10 -15.26
N ARG A 237 16.06 -0.10 -14.87
CA ARG A 237 15.13 1.01 -14.60
C ARG A 237 15.51 1.81 -13.35
N LEU A 238 15.99 1.16 -12.31
CA LEU A 238 16.35 1.82 -11.06
C LEU A 238 17.76 2.43 -11.09
N GLN A 239 18.59 2.05 -12.06
CA GLN A 239 19.97 2.55 -12.16
C GLN A 239 20.02 4.08 -12.24
N ALA A 240 19.17 4.70 -13.07
CA ALA A 240 19.10 6.15 -13.20
C ALA A 240 18.70 6.86 -11.89
N ALA A 241 17.85 6.24 -11.07
CA ALA A 241 17.49 6.77 -9.75
C ALA A 241 18.65 6.65 -8.77
N VAL A 242 19.40 5.55 -8.79
CA VAL A 242 20.60 5.36 -7.97
C VAL A 242 21.66 6.42 -8.30
N GLU A 243 21.97 6.59 -9.60
CA GLU A 243 22.93 7.61 -10.06
C GLU A 243 22.49 9.03 -9.70
N THR A 244 21.18 9.29 -9.75
CA THR A 244 20.59 10.58 -9.35
C THR A 244 20.79 10.81 -7.85
N LYS A 245 20.49 9.81 -7.02
CA LYS A 245 20.73 9.87 -5.57
C LYS A 245 22.19 10.17 -5.25
N GLU A 246 23.12 9.43 -5.86
CA GLU A 246 24.55 9.67 -5.67
C GLU A 246 24.98 11.09 -6.10
N LYS A 247 24.37 11.63 -7.14
CA LYS A 247 24.60 13.00 -7.58
C LYS A 247 24.11 14.02 -6.56
N MET A 248 22.94 13.78 -5.95
CA MET A 248 22.41 14.61 -4.86
C MET A 248 23.35 14.58 -3.64
N GLU A 249 23.78 13.40 -3.21
CA GLU A 249 24.72 13.22 -2.10
C GLU A 249 26.08 13.95 -2.32
N ARG A 250 26.61 13.87 -3.54
CA ARG A 250 27.83 14.65 -3.91
C ARG A 250 27.60 16.15 -3.92
N SER A 251 26.38 16.61 -4.01
CA SER A 251 25.99 18.02 -3.96
C SER A 251 25.65 18.49 -2.52
N GLY A 252 25.78 17.63 -1.54
CA GLY A 252 25.56 17.95 -0.12
C GLY A 252 24.09 17.82 0.34
N LEU A 253 23.25 17.13 -0.43
CA LEU A 253 21.83 16.87 -0.11
C LEU A 253 21.64 15.51 0.56
#